data_0403ce3a9c2dc7208c775d5ef6679222
#
_entry.id   0403ce3a9c2dc7208c775d5ef6679222
#
_cell.length_a   1.000
_cell.length_b   1.000
_cell.length_c   1.000
_cell.angle_alpha   90.00
_cell.angle_beta   90.00
_cell.angle_gamma   90.00
#
_symmetry.space_group_name_H-M   'P 1'
#
loop_
_entity.id
_entity.type
_entity.pdbx_description
1 polymer ?
#
loop_
_entity_poly.entity_id
_entity_poly.type
_entity_poly.pdbx_seq_one_letter_code
_entity_poly.pdbx_strand_id
1 'polypeptide(L)'
;VIFAEEVPEKHSLEIFSALKSKKSFIVGPSSIGLLIPKVLKLGAIGGTEGRQLVQSKLLEPGDVAVFSSSGGMTNEIIRTVIGQGRRLSFALSFGGERFPIFSPTEAFLAAEDDPKTKTIVYFGELGGTDEYELADLISKKKIKKEVICYIAGIVADMFESPPQFGHAKALAKTDVETAVAKKKVLKDAGAKVADSFSEFVEMIGNSNGKVVEDNEEYSIIQQDMTDRKKALIASSISGDIDGEPQILGENLLSFAKDHSFAYISASLFLGRKIQSQRLEKCVDFILRQLVDHGPYVSGAVN
;
A
#
# COMPACT_ATOMS: atom_id res chain seq x y z
N VAL A 1 -8.95 0.40 10.45
CA VAL A 1 -8.13 0.85 9.30
C VAL A 1 -8.82 2.02 8.64
N ILE A 2 -8.07 3.10 8.38
CA ILE A 2 -8.51 4.23 7.57
C ILE A 2 -7.88 4.07 6.19
N PHE A 3 -8.72 3.73 5.22
CA PHE A 3 -8.30 3.50 3.83
C PHE A 3 -8.19 4.81 3.04
N ALA A 4 -8.99 5.81 3.42
CA ALA A 4 -9.04 7.11 2.75
C ALA A 4 -7.67 7.79 2.70
N GLU A 5 -7.35 8.35 1.55
CA GLU A 5 -6.19 9.22 1.32
C GLU A 5 -6.57 10.68 1.58
N GLU A 6 -5.57 11.54 1.72
CA GLU A 6 -5.73 12.99 1.92
C GLU A 6 -6.59 13.35 3.15
N VAL A 7 -6.54 12.51 4.18
CA VAL A 7 -7.18 12.85 5.47
C VAL A 7 -6.44 14.04 6.07
N PRO A 8 -7.12 15.14 6.40
CA PRO A 8 -6.46 16.32 6.97
C PRO A 8 -5.64 15.96 8.20
N GLU A 9 -4.39 16.45 8.26
CA GLU A 9 -3.47 16.20 9.39
C GLU A 9 -4.10 16.47 10.75
N LYS A 10 -4.91 17.55 10.84
CA LYS A 10 -5.66 17.88 12.05
C LYS A 10 -6.56 16.74 12.50
N HIS A 11 -7.29 16.11 11.57
CA HIS A 11 -8.18 14.99 11.91
C HIS A 11 -7.40 13.77 12.37
N SER A 12 -6.26 13.47 11.74
CA SER A 12 -5.36 12.39 12.17
C SER A 12 -4.87 12.61 13.60
N LEU A 13 -4.47 13.83 13.95
CA LEU A 13 -4.04 14.21 15.30
C LEU A 13 -5.17 14.15 16.32
N GLU A 14 -6.38 14.58 15.96
CA GLU A 14 -7.58 14.46 16.81
C GLU A 14 -7.91 13.00 17.10
N ILE A 15 -7.89 12.13 16.09
CA ILE A 15 -8.10 10.70 16.22
C ILE A 15 -7.01 10.10 17.12
N PHE A 16 -5.74 10.40 16.88
CA PHE A 16 -4.61 9.93 17.70
C PHE A 16 -4.80 10.35 19.17
N SER A 17 -5.17 11.61 19.41
CA SER A 17 -5.41 12.10 20.77
C SER A 17 -6.57 11.37 21.45
N ALA A 18 -7.64 11.09 20.74
CA ALA A 18 -8.79 10.34 21.26
C ALA A 18 -8.46 8.88 21.59
N LEU A 19 -7.45 8.30 20.93
CA LEU A 19 -7.03 6.92 21.16
C LEU A 19 -6.11 6.74 22.37
N LYS A 20 -5.41 7.77 22.82
CA LYS A 20 -4.45 7.69 23.95
C LYS A 20 -5.01 7.03 25.20
N SER A 21 -6.31 7.18 25.45
CA SER A 21 -7.02 6.57 26.59
C SER A 21 -7.73 5.27 26.28
N LYS A 22 -7.62 4.75 25.04
CA LYS A 22 -8.31 3.55 24.57
C LYS A 22 -7.33 2.39 24.38
N LYS A 23 -7.83 1.15 24.61
CA LYS A 23 -7.11 -0.08 24.26
C LYS A 23 -7.33 -0.43 22.77
N SER A 24 -7.22 0.54 21.89
CA SER A 24 -7.49 0.37 20.47
C SER A 24 -6.38 1.05 19.69
N PHE A 25 -6.06 0.53 18.52
CA PHE A 25 -5.16 1.16 17.58
C PHE A 25 -5.83 1.33 16.21
N ILE A 26 -5.38 2.30 15.46
CA ILE A 26 -5.88 2.60 14.11
C ILE A 26 -4.70 2.61 13.15
N VAL A 27 -4.85 1.87 12.07
CA VAL A 27 -3.88 1.82 10.98
C VAL A 27 -4.30 2.79 9.88
N GLY A 28 -3.37 3.55 9.35
CA GLY A 28 -3.61 4.61 8.38
C GLY A 28 -3.57 6.03 9.00
N PRO A 29 -4.02 7.05 8.28
CA PRO A 29 -4.75 7.05 6.97
C PRO A 29 -3.95 6.55 5.77
N SER A 30 -4.61 6.46 4.60
CA SER A 30 -4.02 6.01 3.33
C SER A 30 -3.43 4.59 3.41
N SER A 31 -4.05 3.70 4.21
CA SER A 31 -3.55 2.35 4.48
C SER A 31 -4.42 1.28 3.84
N ILE A 32 -3.78 0.32 3.17
CA ILE A 32 -4.47 -0.89 2.71
C ILE A 32 -4.70 -1.92 3.82
N GLY A 33 -4.14 -1.71 5.02
CA GLY A 33 -4.51 -2.47 6.21
C GLY A 33 -3.43 -3.37 6.81
N LEU A 34 -3.91 -4.38 7.53
CA LEU A 34 -3.15 -5.34 8.30
C LEU A 34 -3.55 -6.77 7.93
N LEU A 35 -2.58 -7.66 7.78
CA LEU A 35 -2.76 -9.08 7.55
C LEU A 35 -1.92 -9.89 8.55
N ILE A 36 -2.58 -10.75 9.32
CA ILE A 36 -1.96 -11.78 10.16
C ILE A 36 -2.53 -13.13 9.68
N PRO A 37 -1.73 -13.98 9.01
CA PRO A 37 -2.20 -15.24 8.47
C PRO A 37 -2.97 -16.08 9.49
N LYS A 38 -4.11 -16.66 9.11
CA LYS A 38 -5.05 -17.42 9.93
C LYS A 38 -5.75 -16.65 11.08
N VAL A 39 -5.33 -15.43 11.38
CA VAL A 39 -5.82 -14.71 12.58
C VAL A 39 -6.70 -13.53 12.19
N LEU A 40 -6.18 -12.63 11.37
CA LEU A 40 -6.86 -11.36 11.08
C LEU A 40 -6.47 -10.80 9.73
N LYS A 41 -7.47 -10.32 9.00
CA LYS A 41 -7.28 -9.47 7.83
C LYS A 41 -8.19 -8.25 7.91
N LEU A 42 -7.61 -7.09 7.86
CA LEU A 42 -8.33 -5.81 7.82
C LEU A 42 -7.88 -5.02 6.60
N GLY A 43 -8.84 -4.49 5.84
CA GLY A 43 -8.57 -3.71 4.63
C GLY A 43 -8.34 -4.55 3.37
N ALA A 44 -7.72 -3.95 2.34
CA ALA A 44 -7.50 -4.55 1.03
C ALA A 44 -6.15 -5.28 0.88
N ILE A 45 -5.34 -5.32 1.95
CA ILE A 45 -4.04 -5.99 1.95
C ILE A 45 -4.17 -7.46 1.55
N GLY A 46 -3.35 -7.91 0.63
CA GLY A 46 -3.37 -9.30 0.12
C GLY A 46 -4.54 -9.61 -0.81
N GLY A 47 -5.38 -8.63 -1.14
CA GLY A 47 -6.57 -8.79 -1.97
C GLY A 47 -7.87 -8.61 -1.20
N THR A 48 -8.98 -8.50 -1.92
CA THR A 48 -10.32 -8.27 -1.35
C THR A 48 -11.18 -9.51 -1.27
N GLU A 49 -10.81 -10.58 -1.99
CA GLU A 49 -11.55 -11.84 -2.04
C GLU A 49 -10.80 -12.97 -1.31
N GLY A 50 -11.54 -13.87 -0.65
CA GLY A 50 -10.97 -15.05 0.02
C GLY A 50 -10.12 -15.91 -0.92
N ARG A 51 -10.58 -16.09 -2.16
CA ARG A 51 -9.86 -16.81 -3.21
C ARG A 51 -8.46 -16.26 -3.49
N GLN A 52 -8.31 -14.93 -3.49
CA GLN A 52 -7.01 -14.28 -3.68
C GLN A 52 -6.03 -14.63 -2.55
N LEU A 53 -6.52 -14.70 -1.31
CA LEU A 53 -5.70 -15.07 -0.17
C LEU A 53 -5.19 -16.52 -0.28
N VAL A 54 -6.05 -17.44 -0.74
CA VAL A 54 -5.68 -18.84 -0.98
C VAL A 54 -4.63 -18.95 -2.08
N GLN A 55 -4.90 -18.38 -3.26
CA GLN A 55 -4.01 -18.41 -4.40
C GLN A 55 -2.62 -17.80 -4.10
N SER A 56 -2.60 -16.76 -3.27
CA SER A 56 -1.38 -16.10 -2.84
C SER A 56 -0.77 -16.71 -1.57
N LYS A 57 -1.22 -17.87 -1.10
CA LYS A 57 -0.71 -18.57 0.09
C LYS A 57 -0.69 -17.70 1.38
N LEU A 58 -1.57 -16.71 1.47
CA LEU A 58 -1.58 -15.72 2.56
C LEU A 58 -2.26 -16.23 3.83
N LEU A 59 -2.84 -17.41 3.79
CA LEU A 59 -3.38 -18.10 4.97
C LEU A 59 -2.31 -18.92 5.69
N GLU A 60 -1.17 -19.17 5.07
CA GLU A 60 -0.07 -19.94 5.63
C GLU A 60 0.80 -19.05 6.51
N PRO A 61 0.88 -19.29 7.83
CA PRO A 61 1.73 -18.49 8.71
C PRO A 61 3.21 -18.82 8.51
N GLY A 62 4.05 -17.82 8.72
CA GLY A 62 5.49 -17.94 8.62
C GLY A 62 6.22 -17.02 9.58
N ASP A 63 7.38 -16.54 9.18
CA ASP A 63 8.33 -15.84 10.04
C ASP A 63 8.81 -14.48 9.48
N VAL A 64 8.19 -13.98 8.43
CA VAL A 64 8.55 -12.70 7.82
C VAL A 64 7.49 -11.65 8.13
N ALA A 65 7.87 -10.58 8.82
CA ALA A 65 7.05 -9.38 8.94
C ALA A 65 7.33 -8.43 7.76
N VAL A 66 6.28 -7.85 7.16
CA VAL A 66 6.39 -6.94 6.00
C VAL A 66 5.79 -5.59 6.32
N PHE A 67 6.56 -4.52 6.10
CA PHE A 67 6.15 -3.14 6.37
C PHE A 67 6.45 -2.20 5.21
N SER A 68 5.52 -1.30 4.92
CA SER A 68 5.72 -0.18 4.00
C SER A 68 4.70 0.93 4.24
N SER A 69 5.04 2.15 3.87
CA SER A 69 4.09 3.25 3.74
C SER A 69 3.18 3.09 2.52
N SER A 70 3.71 2.50 1.44
CA SER A 70 2.99 2.31 0.19
C SER A 70 2.12 1.06 0.21
N GLY A 71 0.81 1.24 -0.02
CA GLY A 71 -0.13 0.12 -0.12
C GLY A 71 0.19 -0.82 -1.29
N GLY A 72 0.47 -0.27 -2.47
CA GLY A 72 0.86 -1.05 -3.65
C GLY A 72 2.14 -1.85 -3.41
N MET A 73 3.18 -1.20 -2.87
CA MET A 73 4.44 -1.87 -2.56
C MET A 73 4.30 -2.89 -1.44
N THR A 74 3.44 -2.66 -0.45
CA THR A 74 3.16 -3.69 0.56
C THR A 74 2.68 -4.99 -0.09
N ASN A 75 1.73 -4.93 -1.01
CA ASN A 75 1.25 -6.11 -1.73
C ASN A 75 2.32 -6.74 -2.62
N GLU A 76 3.16 -5.93 -3.29
CA GLU A 76 4.23 -6.45 -4.12
C GLU A 76 5.33 -7.14 -3.29
N ILE A 77 5.67 -6.60 -2.13
CA ILE A 77 6.63 -7.25 -1.21
C ILE A 77 6.06 -8.55 -0.64
N ILE A 78 4.78 -8.56 -0.30
CA ILE A 78 4.07 -9.78 0.11
C ILE A 78 4.21 -10.86 -0.99
N ARG A 79 3.94 -10.51 -2.26
CA ARG A 79 4.12 -11.42 -3.39
C ARG A 79 5.57 -11.89 -3.52
N THR A 80 6.52 -10.99 -3.35
CA THR A 80 7.96 -11.29 -3.38
C THR A 80 8.33 -12.30 -2.29
N VAL A 81 7.92 -12.06 -1.04
CA VAL A 81 8.15 -12.97 0.09
C VAL A 81 7.60 -14.37 -0.22
N ILE A 82 6.34 -14.45 -0.69
CA ILE A 82 5.71 -15.73 -1.05
C ILE A 82 6.43 -16.39 -2.24
N GLY A 83 6.78 -15.60 -3.27
CA GLY A 83 7.50 -16.08 -4.46
C GLY A 83 8.89 -16.65 -4.14
N GLN A 84 9.53 -16.16 -3.08
CA GLN A 84 10.79 -16.69 -2.55
C GLN A 84 10.59 -17.90 -1.62
N GLY A 85 9.40 -18.50 -1.60
CA GLY A 85 9.11 -19.66 -0.75
C GLY A 85 8.92 -19.32 0.73
N ARG A 86 8.95 -18.03 1.10
CA ARG A 86 8.79 -17.59 2.49
C ARG A 86 7.31 -17.39 2.81
N ARG A 87 6.98 -17.21 4.11
CA ARG A 87 5.63 -16.97 4.58
C ARG A 87 5.61 -15.83 5.60
N LEU A 88 4.48 -15.16 5.67
CA LEU A 88 4.30 -14.01 6.56
C LEU A 88 4.06 -14.44 8.01
N SER A 89 4.70 -13.77 8.96
CA SER A 89 4.18 -13.68 10.32
C SER A 89 3.04 -12.67 10.38
N PHE A 90 3.26 -11.47 9.83
CA PHE A 90 2.22 -10.49 9.56
C PHE A 90 2.72 -9.44 8.54
N ALA A 91 1.78 -8.65 8.02
CA ALA A 91 2.09 -7.55 7.12
C ALA A 91 1.23 -6.34 7.44
N LEU A 92 1.80 -5.14 7.38
CA LEU A 92 1.15 -3.88 7.68
C LEU A 92 1.56 -2.80 6.69
N SER A 93 0.56 -2.07 6.17
CA SER A 93 0.78 -0.83 5.46
C SER A 93 0.49 0.35 6.40
N PHE A 94 1.49 1.21 6.63
CA PHE A 94 1.31 2.38 7.51
C PHE A 94 0.39 3.44 6.89
N GLY A 95 0.46 3.61 5.57
CA GLY A 95 -0.10 4.70 4.81
C GLY A 95 0.94 5.78 4.47
N GLY A 96 0.72 6.47 3.35
CA GLY A 96 1.63 7.50 2.79
C GLY A 96 1.46 8.90 3.37
N GLU A 97 0.64 9.07 4.41
CA GLU A 97 0.42 10.35 5.07
C GLU A 97 1.58 10.70 6.02
N ARG A 98 1.75 12.00 6.28
CA ARG A 98 2.84 12.49 7.15
C ARG A 98 2.72 12.04 8.61
N PHE A 99 1.49 11.85 9.08
CA PHE A 99 1.18 11.47 10.46
C PHE A 99 0.36 10.18 10.48
N PRO A 100 0.98 9.01 10.27
CA PRO A 100 0.31 7.74 10.49
C PRO A 100 -0.06 7.62 11.96
N ILE A 101 -1.29 7.16 12.23
CA ILE A 101 -1.80 7.05 13.61
C ILE A 101 -1.07 5.93 14.35
N PHE A 102 -0.80 4.81 13.67
CA PHE A 102 0.08 3.74 14.15
C PHE A 102 1.46 3.93 13.54
N SER A 103 2.44 4.20 14.38
CA SER A 103 3.77 4.57 13.92
C SER A 103 4.57 3.37 13.38
N PRO A 104 5.50 3.60 12.43
CA PRO A 104 6.45 2.58 12.00
C PRO A 104 7.23 1.98 13.17
N THR A 105 7.66 2.79 14.14
CA THR A 105 8.36 2.36 15.33
C THR A 105 7.61 1.32 16.14
N GLU A 106 6.30 1.53 16.36
CA GLU A 106 5.44 0.57 17.07
C GLU A 106 5.35 -0.76 16.32
N ALA A 107 5.27 -0.74 14.98
CA ALA A 107 5.23 -1.95 14.18
C ALA A 107 6.57 -2.73 14.22
N PHE A 108 7.70 -2.03 14.18
CA PHE A 108 9.02 -2.66 14.31
C PHE A 108 9.19 -3.33 15.67
N LEU A 109 8.77 -2.68 16.75
CA LEU A 109 8.80 -3.26 18.10
C LEU A 109 7.84 -4.45 18.22
N ALA A 110 6.63 -4.35 17.63
CA ALA A 110 5.70 -5.48 17.60
C ALA A 110 6.27 -6.69 16.85
N ALA A 111 7.04 -6.46 15.77
CA ALA A 111 7.73 -7.53 15.07
C ALA A 111 8.88 -8.13 15.89
N GLU A 112 9.60 -7.32 16.65
CA GLU A 112 10.62 -7.83 17.58
C GLU A 112 10.02 -8.69 18.69
N ASP A 113 8.88 -8.27 19.25
CA ASP A 113 8.20 -8.96 20.33
C ASP A 113 7.47 -10.24 19.86
N ASP A 114 7.11 -10.35 18.58
CA ASP A 114 6.44 -11.53 18.05
C ASP A 114 7.40 -12.73 17.98
N PRO A 115 7.19 -13.81 18.75
CA PRO A 115 8.10 -14.96 18.76
C PRO A 115 8.17 -15.71 17.43
N LYS A 116 7.19 -15.55 16.55
CA LYS A 116 7.15 -16.18 15.22
C LYS A 116 8.02 -15.43 14.22
N THR A 117 8.10 -14.13 14.31
CA THR A 117 8.89 -13.30 13.39
C THR A 117 10.38 -13.55 13.57
N LYS A 118 11.11 -13.77 12.47
CA LYS A 118 12.56 -13.91 12.40
C LYS A 118 13.19 -12.80 11.57
N THR A 119 12.51 -12.37 10.53
CA THR A 119 12.98 -11.35 9.59
C THR A 119 11.93 -10.25 9.45
N ILE A 120 12.39 -9.02 9.49
CA ILE A 120 11.60 -7.81 9.20
C ILE A 120 12.01 -7.33 7.81
N VAL A 121 11.06 -7.26 6.90
CA VAL A 121 11.24 -6.73 5.55
C VAL A 121 10.57 -5.37 5.48
N TYR A 122 11.34 -4.34 5.19
CA TYR A 122 10.87 -2.96 5.15
C TYR A 122 11.14 -2.31 3.79
N PHE A 123 10.10 -1.76 3.21
CA PHE A 123 10.21 -0.89 2.04
C PHE A 123 9.93 0.55 2.46
N GLY A 124 10.98 1.35 2.43
CA GLY A 124 10.92 2.79 2.67
C GLY A 124 11.02 3.60 1.39
N GLU A 125 10.84 4.90 1.53
CA GLU A 125 10.94 5.87 0.45
C GLU A 125 11.64 7.15 0.92
N LEU A 126 12.05 7.99 0.00
CA LEU A 126 12.54 9.33 0.32
C LEU A 126 11.44 10.13 1.05
N GLY A 127 11.85 11.15 1.82
CA GLY A 127 10.96 11.98 2.63
C GLY A 127 10.68 11.40 4.02
N GLY A 128 10.45 12.25 5.00
CA GLY A 128 10.31 11.88 6.41
C GLY A 128 11.57 11.28 7.03
N THR A 129 11.47 10.81 8.27
CA THR A 129 12.63 10.39 9.09
C THR A 129 12.44 9.06 9.82
N ASP A 130 11.47 8.24 9.45
CA ASP A 130 11.13 6.99 10.15
C ASP A 130 12.31 6.00 10.17
N GLU A 131 13.13 6.01 9.11
CA GLU A 131 14.28 5.13 9.00
C GLU A 131 15.37 5.43 10.02
N TYR A 132 15.45 6.68 10.51
CA TYR A 132 16.36 7.05 11.59
C TYR A 132 15.93 6.46 12.93
N GLU A 133 14.63 6.39 13.19
CA GLU A 133 14.09 5.72 14.37
C GLU A 133 14.36 4.21 14.33
N LEU A 134 14.16 3.58 13.16
CA LEU A 134 14.51 2.17 12.95
C LEU A 134 16.01 1.92 13.17
N ALA A 135 16.88 2.76 12.62
CA ALA A 135 18.33 2.67 12.81
C ALA A 135 18.72 2.82 14.27
N ASP A 136 18.09 3.73 15.01
CA ASP A 136 18.30 3.90 16.45
C ASP A 136 17.89 2.66 17.25
N LEU A 137 16.73 2.06 16.91
CA LEU A 137 16.27 0.81 17.53
C LEU A 137 17.24 -0.35 17.30
N ILE A 138 17.79 -0.49 16.10
CA ILE A 138 18.77 -1.52 15.76
C ILE A 138 20.08 -1.26 16.52
N SER A 139 20.61 -0.03 16.45
CA SER A 139 21.87 0.35 17.11
C SER A 139 21.82 0.15 18.64
N LYS A 140 20.67 0.44 19.25
CA LYS A 140 20.42 0.21 20.69
C LYS A 140 20.08 -1.24 21.04
N LYS A 141 20.12 -2.15 20.05
CA LYS A 141 19.76 -3.57 20.22
C LYS A 141 18.34 -3.80 20.75
N LYS A 142 17.44 -2.84 20.52
CA LYS A 142 16.00 -3.02 20.78
C LYS A 142 15.36 -3.87 19.70
N ILE A 143 15.91 -3.85 18.48
CA ILE A 143 15.62 -4.80 17.40
C ILE A 143 16.88 -5.63 17.20
N LYS A 144 16.76 -6.94 17.37
CA LYS A 144 17.83 -7.95 17.22
C LYS A 144 17.57 -8.90 16.07
N LYS A 145 16.34 -8.92 15.57
CA LYS A 145 15.93 -9.72 14.41
C LYS A 145 16.58 -9.17 13.15
N GLU A 146 16.69 -10.02 12.15
CA GLU A 146 17.20 -9.62 10.85
C GLU A 146 16.28 -8.56 10.24
N VAL A 147 16.87 -7.46 9.78
CA VAL A 147 16.15 -6.37 9.09
C VAL A 147 16.69 -6.26 7.68
N ILE A 148 15.81 -6.41 6.69
CA ILE A 148 16.10 -6.27 5.25
C ILE A 148 15.32 -5.08 4.74
N CYS A 149 16.02 -4.09 4.18
CA CYS A 149 15.43 -2.84 3.74
C CYS A 149 15.72 -2.57 2.25
N TYR A 150 14.76 -1.94 1.59
CA TYR A 150 14.98 -1.22 0.35
C TYR A 150 14.35 0.17 0.46
N ILE A 151 15.13 1.21 0.15
CA ILE A 151 14.68 2.60 0.19
C ILE A 151 14.63 3.13 -1.24
N ALA A 152 13.41 3.43 -1.70
CA ALA A 152 13.16 3.98 -3.02
C ALA A 152 13.40 5.49 -3.08
N GLY A 153 13.59 6.02 -4.28
CA GLY A 153 13.66 7.46 -4.53
C GLY A 153 15.05 8.00 -4.82
N ILE A 154 16.06 7.16 -5.10
CA ILE A 154 17.40 7.61 -5.53
C ILE A 154 17.33 8.50 -6.79
N VAL A 155 16.34 8.28 -7.65
CA VAL A 155 16.14 9.10 -8.84
C VAL A 155 15.91 10.58 -8.52
N ALA A 156 15.48 10.91 -7.32
CA ALA A 156 15.31 12.30 -6.88
C ALA A 156 16.62 13.11 -6.94
N ASP A 157 17.76 12.46 -6.70
CA ASP A 157 19.08 13.10 -6.73
C ASP A 157 19.50 13.53 -8.15
N MET A 158 18.76 13.09 -9.18
CA MET A 158 19.00 13.51 -10.57
C MET A 158 18.36 14.87 -10.91
N PHE A 159 17.55 15.43 -10.01
CA PHE A 159 16.84 16.69 -10.21
C PHE A 159 17.43 17.78 -9.32
N GLU A 160 17.64 18.98 -9.87
CA GLU A 160 18.07 20.16 -9.09
C GLU A 160 17.04 20.53 -8.01
N SER A 161 15.76 20.28 -8.29
CA SER A 161 14.66 20.42 -7.34
C SER A 161 13.88 19.09 -7.32
N PRO A 162 14.03 18.27 -6.29
CA PRO A 162 13.40 16.96 -6.23
C PRO A 162 11.87 17.06 -6.31
N PRO A 163 11.24 16.32 -7.25
CA PRO A 163 9.78 16.30 -7.34
C PRO A 163 9.19 15.49 -6.18
N GLN A 164 7.92 15.74 -5.87
CA GLN A 164 7.15 14.89 -5.00
C GLN A 164 6.78 13.59 -5.74
N PHE A 165 7.04 12.45 -5.12
CA PHE A 165 6.74 11.13 -5.67
C PHE A 165 5.49 10.54 -5.02
N GLY A 166 4.33 10.78 -5.60
CA GLY A 166 3.08 10.13 -5.24
C GLY A 166 2.53 10.46 -3.86
N HIS A 167 3.13 9.96 -2.80
CA HIS A 167 2.65 10.14 -1.42
C HIS A 167 2.94 11.53 -0.87
N ALA A 168 2.09 12.04 0.03
CA ALA A 168 2.28 13.34 0.70
C ALA A 168 3.64 13.44 1.45
N LYS A 169 4.16 12.30 1.89
CA LYS A 169 5.43 12.15 2.60
C LYS A 169 6.64 12.03 1.66
N ALA A 170 6.46 11.60 0.42
CA ALA A 170 7.53 11.26 -0.52
C ALA A 170 8.14 12.51 -1.20
N LEU A 171 8.62 13.44 -0.41
CA LEU A 171 9.37 14.64 -0.79
C LEU A 171 10.51 14.87 0.19
N ALA A 172 11.75 14.77 -0.29
CA ALA A 172 12.92 15.14 0.51
C ALA A 172 13.07 16.67 0.54
N LYS A 173 12.89 17.26 1.71
CA LYS A 173 13.07 18.71 1.95
C LYS A 173 14.47 19.05 2.47
N THR A 174 15.15 18.06 2.98
CA THR A 174 16.49 18.16 3.59
C THR A 174 17.34 16.99 3.16
N ASP A 175 18.66 17.12 3.25
CA ASP A 175 19.62 16.06 2.89
C ASP A 175 19.39 14.75 3.66
N VAL A 176 18.92 14.83 4.89
CA VAL A 176 18.64 13.64 5.73
C VAL A 176 17.42 12.85 5.26
N GLU A 177 16.52 13.47 4.51
CA GLU A 177 15.32 12.83 3.97
C GLU A 177 15.56 12.14 2.63
N THR A 178 16.78 12.23 2.07
CA THR A 178 17.14 11.57 0.81
C THR A 178 17.23 10.05 0.99
N ALA A 179 16.96 9.31 -0.08
CA ALA A 179 17.10 7.85 -0.08
C ALA A 179 18.53 7.41 0.24
N VAL A 180 19.54 8.16 -0.24
CA VAL A 180 20.96 7.87 -0.01
C VAL A 180 21.33 8.00 1.46
N ALA A 181 20.91 9.10 2.12
CA ALA A 181 21.18 9.31 3.55
C ALA A 181 20.51 8.23 4.42
N LYS A 182 19.27 7.88 4.12
CA LYS A 182 18.52 6.83 4.82
C LYS A 182 19.14 5.44 4.65
N LYS A 183 19.55 5.07 3.42
CA LYS A 183 20.27 3.81 3.16
C LYS A 183 21.55 3.74 4.00
N LYS A 184 22.31 4.84 4.05
CA LYS A 184 23.55 4.90 4.80
C LYS A 184 23.30 4.66 6.29
N VAL A 185 22.38 5.39 6.92
CA VAL A 185 22.13 5.26 8.37
C VAL A 185 21.63 3.87 8.75
N LEU A 186 20.80 3.23 7.91
CA LEU A 186 20.34 1.87 8.13
C LEU A 186 21.48 0.85 7.98
N LYS A 187 22.36 0.99 6.98
CA LYS A 187 23.56 0.15 6.82
C LYS A 187 24.49 0.28 8.04
N ASP A 188 24.75 1.51 8.47
CA ASP A 188 25.62 1.80 9.62
C ASP A 188 25.05 1.21 10.94
N ALA A 189 23.73 1.15 11.06
CA ALA A 189 23.04 0.53 12.19
C ALA A 189 23.06 -1.01 12.17
N GLY A 190 23.38 -1.64 11.03
CA GLY A 190 23.47 -3.09 10.89
C GLY A 190 22.29 -3.75 10.14
N ALA A 191 21.40 -2.96 9.53
CA ALA A 191 20.39 -3.50 8.62
C ALA A 191 21.02 -3.96 7.30
N LYS A 192 20.42 -4.98 6.69
CA LYS A 192 20.72 -5.38 5.31
C LYS A 192 19.96 -4.46 4.37
N VAL A 193 20.64 -3.57 3.68
CA VAL A 193 20.02 -2.57 2.81
C VAL A 193 20.40 -2.83 1.37
N ALA A 194 19.43 -3.18 0.55
CA ALA A 194 19.62 -3.45 -0.86
C ALA A 194 19.85 -2.18 -1.68
N ASP A 195 20.70 -2.27 -2.69
CA ASP A 195 20.98 -1.18 -3.63
C ASP A 195 20.07 -1.22 -4.88
N SER A 196 19.49 -2.39 -5.16
CA SER A 196 18.48 -2.59 -6.21
C SER A 196 17.31 -3.43 -5.72
N PHE A 197 16.18 -3.36 -6.45
CA PHE A 197 15.03 -4.20 -6.13
C PHE A 197 15.34 -5.69 -6.34
N SER A 198 16.16 -6.04 -7.34
CA SER A 198 16.59 -7.42 -7.56
C SER A 198 17.40 -7.98 -6.40
N GLU A 199 18.33 -7.18 -5.86
CA GLU A 199 19.09 -7.53 -4.65
C GLU A 199 18.19 -7.68 -3.43
N PHE A 200 17.19 -6.80 -3.29
CA PHE A 200 16.19 -6.90 -2.23
C PHE A 200 15.43 -8.23 -2.28
N VAL A 201 15.03 -8.66 -3.48
CA VAL A 201 14.39 -9.97 -3.70
C VAL A 201 15.30 -11.13 -3.31
N GLU A 202 16.59 -11.08 -3.70
CA GLU A 202 17.58 -12.06 -3.31
C GLU A 202 17.79 -12.12 -1.78
N MET A 203 17.92 -10.97 -1.14
CA MET A 203 18.08 -10.89 0.31
C MET A 203 16.90 -11.51 1.04
N ILE A 204 15.65 -11.28 0.56
CA ILE A 204 14.45 -11.90 1.11
C ILE A 204 14.51 -13.44 0.98
N GLY A 205 14.90 -13.95 -0.18
CA GLY A 205 15.06 -15.39 -0.41
C GLY A 205 16.09 -16.05 0.51
N ASN A 206 17.18 -15.33 0.79
CA ASN A 206 18.28 -15.79 1.62
C ASN A 206 18.14 -15.37 3.11
N SER A 207 16.98 -14.86 3.53
CA SER A 207 16.75 -14.39 4.90
C SER A 207 16.78 -15.52 5.94
N ASN A 208 17.05 -15.15 7.19
CA ASN A 208 17.00 -16.07 8.32
C ASN A 208 15.58 -16.58 8.54
N GLY A 209 15.38 -17.87 8.54
CA GLY A 209 14.07 -18.45 8.76
C GLY A 209 13.90 -19.71 7.94
N LYS A 210 12.79 -20.39 8.11
CA LYS A 210 12.53 -21.65 7.40
C LYS A 210 11.69 -21.39 6.16
N VAL A 211 12.08 -22.02 5.07
CA VAL A 211 11.18 -22.22 3.92
C VAL A 211 10.04 -23.12 4.41
N VAL A 212 8.82 -22.67 4.27
CA VAL A 212 7.65 -23.45 4.69
C VAL A 212 7.27 -24.39 3.56
N GLU A 213 7.30 -25.69 3.84
CA GLU A 213 6.76 -26.70 2.93
C GLU A 213 5.24 -26.65 2.93
N ASP A 214 4.62 -26.95 1.81
CA ASP A 214 3.15 -27.01 1.71
C ASP A 214 2.59 -28.09 2.65
N ASN A 215 1.58 -27.72 3.44
CA ASN A 215 1.00 -28.58 4.45
C ASN A 215 -0.48 -28.88 4.15
N GLU A 216 -0.89 -30.14 4.20
CA GLU A 216 -2.25 -30.63 3.90
C GLU A 216 -3.34 -30.09 4.85
N GLU A 217 -2.97 -29.62 6.03
CA GLU A 217 -3.88 -29.07 7.04
C GLU A 217 -4.66 -27.82 6.58
N TYR A 218 -4.25 -27.23 5.47
CA TYR A 218 -4.87 -26.04 4.87
C TYR A 218 -6.08 -26.31 3.99
N SER A 219 -6.32 -27.54 3.58
CA SER A 219 -7.30 -27.88 2.54
C SER A 219 -8.73 -27.42 2.90
N ILE A 220 -9.16 -27.58 4.16
CA ILE A 220 -10.52 -27.21 4.60
C ILE A 220 -10.69 -25.68 4.62
N ILE A 221 -9.71 -24.95 5.16
CA ILE A 221 -9.77 -23.48 5.22
C ILE A 221 -9.64 -22.90 3.80
N GLN A 222 -8.82 -23.50 2.95
CA GLN A 222 -8.68 -23.11 1.54
C GLN A 222 -9.99 -23.29 0.79
N GLN A 223 -10.69 -24.41 0.99
CA GLN A 223 -11.97 -24.69 0.34
C GLN A 223 -13.03 -23.69 0.81
N ASP A 224 -13.16 -23.46 2.12
CA ASP A 224 -14.12 -22.51 2.69
C ASP A 224 -13.89 -21.08 2.18
N MET A 225 -12.64 -20.65 2.09
CA MET A 225 -12.28 -19.33 1.53
C MET A 225 -12.51 -19.23 0.04
N THR A 226 -12.30 -20.33 -0.70
CA THR A 226 -12.52 -20.39 -2.16
C THR A 226 -14.02 -20.32 -2.48
N ASP A 227 -14.82 -20.99 -1.69
CA ASP A 227 -16.27 -21.08 -1.86
C ASP A 227 -17.02 -19.87 -1.24
N ARG A 228 -16.31 -19.03 -0.48
CA ARG A 228 -16.90 -17.85 0.12
C ARG A 228 -17.49 -16.94 -0.95
N LYS A 229 -18.75 -16.60 -0.79
CA LYS A 229 -19.43 -15.64 -1.67
C LYS A 229 -18.65 -14.33 -1.75
N LYS A 230 -18.48 -13.83 -2.97
CA LYS A 230 -17.91 -12.49 -3.19
C LYS A 230 -18.67 -11.47 -2.34
N ALA A 231 -17.94 -10.53 -1.74
CA ALA A 231 -18.58 -9.37 -1.10
C ALA A 231 -19.39 -8.63 -2.18
N LEU A 232 -20.68 -8.45 -1.92
CA LEU A 232 -21.56 -7.67 -2.80
C LEU A 232 -21.23 -6.19 -2.61
N ILE A 233 -20.27 -5.69 -3.40
CA ILE A 233 -20.18 -4.26 -3.67
C ILE A 233 -21.06 -4.05 -4.89
N ALA A 234 -22.28 -3.58 -4.68
CA ALA A 234 -23.18 -3.26 -5.77
C ALA A 234 -22.89 -1.83 -6.24
N SER A 235 -22.60 -1.67 -7.51
CA SER A 235 -22.54 -0.38 -8.20
C SER A 235 -23.58 -0.39 -9.31
N SER A 236 -24.34 0.70 -9.43
CA SER A 236 -25.25 0.91 -10.59
C SER A 236 -24.51 1.46 -11.79
N ILE A 237 -23.24 1.81 -11.65
CA ILE A 237 -22.44 2.47 -12.69
C ILE A 237 -21.47 1.49 -13.34
N SER A 238 -20.77 0.70 -12.55
CA SER A 238 -19.73 -0.21 -13.01
C SER A 238 -19.94 -1.63 -12.51
N GLY A 239 -19.52 -2.59 -13.30
CA GLY A 239 -19.60 -4.01 -12.99
C GLY A 239 -18.55 -4.79 -13.75
N ASP A 240 -18.56 -6.09 -13.54
CA ASP A 240 -17.76 -7.06 -14.26
C ASP A 240 -18.68 -8.24 -14.64
N ILE A 241 -18.60 -8.68 -15.88
CA ILE A 241 -19.28 -9.89 -16.36
C ILE A 241 -18.21 -10.76 -17.00
N ASP A 242 -17.95 -11.91 -16.39
CA ASP A 242 -16.97 -12.90 -16.86
C ASP A 242 -15.54 -12.35 -17.11
N GLY A 243 -15.11 -11.39 -16.27
CA GLY A 243 -13.80 -10.73 -16.40
C GLY A 243 -13.80 -9.53 -17.35
N GLU A 244 -14.93 -9.21 -17.96
CA GLU A 244 -15.08 -8.05 -18.86
C GLU A 244 -15.69 -6.86 -18.10
N PRO A 245 -14.97 -5.73 -17.99
CA PRO A 245 -15.48 -4.56 -17.29
C PRO A 245 -16.69 -3.95 -18.01
N GLN A 246 -17.70 -3.60 -17.22
CA GLN A 246 -18.97 -3.02 -17.69
C GLN A 246 -19.14 -1.60 -17.14
N ILE A 247 -19.71 -0.71 -17.96
CA ILE A 247 -20.18 0.61 -17.58
C ILE A 247 -21.64 0.78 -17.98
N LEU A 248 -22.50 1.12 -17.03
CA LEU A 248 -23.93 1.34 -17.24
C LEU A 248 -24.61 0.22 -18.05
N GLY A 249 -24.16 -1.03 -17.80
CA GLY A 249 -24.67 -2.24 -18.43
C GLY A 249 -24.13 -2.53 -19.84
N GLU A 250 -23.11 -1.81 -20.30
CA GLU A 250 -22.41 -2.07 -21.55
C GLU A 250 -20.95 -2.40 -21.32
N ASN A 251 -20.33 -3.18 -22.22
CA ASN A 251 -18.90 -3.43 -22.19
C ASN A 251 -18.12 -2.12 -22.26
N LEU A 252 -17.14 -1.94 -21.37
CA LEU A 252 -16.35 -0.71 -21.25
C LEU A 252 -15.71 -0.28 -22.58
N LEU A 253 -15.12 -1.21 -23.33
CA LEU A 253 -14.40 -0.89 -24.57
C LEU A 253 -15.36 -0.44 -25.66
N SER A 254 -16.52 -1.11 -25.80
CA SER A 254 -17.57 -0.72 -26.73
C SER A 254 -18.13 0.67 -26.36
N PHE A 255 -18.44 0.87 -25.06
CA PHE A 255 -18.96 2.14 -24.57
C PHE A 255 -17.97 3.29 -24.83
N ALA A 256 -16.68 3.06 -24.59
CA ALA A 256 -15.64 4.06 -24.83
C ALA A 256 -15.41 4.35 -26.32
N LYS A 257 -15.61 3.35 -27.20
CA LYS A 257 -15.44 3.51 -28.64
C LYS A 257 -16.61 4.27 -29.27
N ASP A 258 -17.82 4.04 -28.78
CA ASP A 258 -19.04 4.52 -29.42
C ASP A 258 -19.53 5.88 -28.92
N HIS A 259 -18.89 6.41 -27.85
CA HIS A 259 -19.29 7.67 -27.22
C HIS A 259 -18.13 8.66 -27.04
N SER A 260 -18.48 9.95 -27.04
CA SER A 260 -17.51 11.02 -26.74
C SER A 260 -17.09 11.02 -25.27
N PHE A 261 -15.91 11.56 -24.96
CA PHE A 261 -15.46 11.72 -23.59
C PHE A 261 -16.45 12.53 -22.73
N ALA A 262 -17.05 13.57 -23.31
CA ALA A 262 -18.06 14.37 -22.63
C ALA A 262 -19.33 13.56 -22.32
N TYR A 263 -19.77 12.70 -23.24
CA TYR A 263 -20.90 11.80 -23.02
C TYR A 263 -20.61 10.82 -21.88
N ILE A 264 -19.43 10.17 -21.92
CA ILE A 264 -19.00 9.22 -20.90
C ILE A 264 -18.94 9.89 -19.53
N SER A 265 -18.25 11.04 -19.43
CA SER A 265 -18.12 11.80 -18.19
C SER A 265 -19.49 12.19 -17.62
N ALA A 266 -20.37 12.77 -18.42
CA ALA A 266 -21.72 13.15 -18.00
C ALA A 266 -22.53 11.94 -17.52
N SER A 267 -22.44 10.82 -18.24
CA SER A 267 -23.17 9.60 -17.89
C SER A 267 -22.70 9.00 -16.57
N LEU A 268 -21.39 9.01 -16.32
CA LEU A 268 -20.80 8.55 -15.07
C LEU A 268 -21.20 9.44 -13.89
N PHE A 269 -21.13 10.77 -14.03
CA PHE A 269 -21.58 11.71 -13.00
C PHE A 269 -23.05 11.57 -12.64
N LEU A 270 -23.90 11.29 -13.63
CA LEU A 270 -25.34 11.13 -13.42
C LEU A 270 -25.75 9.70 -13.04
N GLY A 271 -24.85 8.73 -13.10
CA GLY A 271 -25.13 7.32 -12.89
C GLY A 271 -26.11 6.71 -13.90
N ARG A 272 -26.26 7.34 -15.09
CA ARG A 272 -27.16 6.90 -16.18
C ARG A 272 -26.70 7.43 -17.52
N LYS A 273 -27.07 6.74 -18.60
CA LYS A 273 -26.83 7.22 -19.95
C LYS A 273 -27.60 8.53 -20.22
N ILE A 274 -26.89 9.53 -20.73
CA ILE A 274 -27.52 10.79 -21.08
C ILE A 274 -28.20 10.68 -22.45
N GLN A 275 -29.38 11.35 -22.60
CA GLN A 275 -30.11 11.39 -23.85
C GLN A 275 -30.10 12.79 -24.51
N SER A 276 -29.51 13.77 -23.80
CA SER A 276 -29.55 15.17 -24.23
C SER A 276 -28.21 15.58 -24.84
N GLN A 277 -28.19 15.81 -26.15
CA GLN A 277 -27.05 16.40 -26.85
C GLN A 277 -26.65 17.79 -26.29
N ARG A 278 -27.64 18.54 -25.76
CA ARG A 278 -27.36 19.83 -25.14
C ARG A 278 -26.54 19.66 -23.88
N LEU A 279 -26.83 18.63 -23.06
CA LEU A 279 -26.05 18.31 -21.85
C LEU A 279 -24.66 17.86 -22.22
N GLU A 280 -24.51 17.00 -23.23
CA GLU A 280 -23.20 16.56 -23.73
C GLU A 280 -22.34 17.75 -24.17
N LYS A 281 -22.91 18.66 -24.99
CA LYS A 281 -22.21 19.88 -25.43
C LYS A 281 -21.83 20.80 -24.26
N CYS A 282 -22.68 20.90 -23.23
CA CYS A 282 -22.41 21.68 -22.04
C CYS A 282 -21.20 21.09 -21.26
N VAL A 283 -21.19 19.77 -21.09
CA VAL A 283 -20.07 19.07 -20.42
C VAL A 283 -18.79 19.19 -21.24
N ASP A 284 -18.86 19.01 -22.57
CA ASP A 284 -17.72 19.21 -23.45
C ASP A 284 -17.14 20.63 -23.36
N PHE A 285 -18.02 21.63 -23.33
CA PHE A 285 -17.61 23.02 -23.12
C PHE A 285 -16.89 23.22 -21.77
N ILE A 286 -17.45 22.69 -20.69
CA ILE A 286 -16.84 22.79 -19.35
C ILE A 286 -15.47 22.10 -19.35
N LEU A 287 -15.37 20.88 -19.90
CA LEU A 287 -14.10 20.14 -19.95
C LEU A 287 -13.03 20.89 -20.75
N ARG A 288 -13.39 21.53 -21.88
CA ARG A 288 -12.47 22.35 -22.67
C ARG A 288 -11.97 23.57 -21.90
N GLN A 289 -12.82 24.18 -21.09
CA GLN A 289 -12.39 25.31 -20.23
C GLN A 289 -11.41 24.85 -19.14
N LEU A 290 -11.58 23.64 -18.62
CA LEU A 290 -10.66 23.07 -17.62
C LEU A 290 -9.29 22.75 -18.20
N VAL A 291 -9.19 22.39 -19.47
CA VAL A 291 -7.89 22.11 -20.15
C VAL A 291 -7.02 23.36 -20.19
N ASP A 292 -7.63 24.56 -20.34
CA ASP A 292 -6.89 25.83 -20.41
C ASP A 292 -6.26 26.26 -19.08
N HIS A 293 -6.68 25.67 -17.97
CA HIS A 293 -6.09 25.91 -16.66
C HIS A 293 -4.80 25.10 -16.40
N GLY A 294 -4.36 24.28 -17.36
CA GLY A 294 -3.18 23.42 -17.22
C GLY A 294 -3.37 22.33 -16.14
N PRO A 295 -2.30 21.62 -15.77
CA PRO A 295 -2.38 20.75 -14.61
C PRO A 295 -2.75 21.63 -13.42
N TYR A 296 -3.90 21.32 -12.84
CA TYR A 296 -4.52 22.10 -11.78
C TYR A 296 -3.52 22.49 -10.69
N VAL A 297 -3.83 23.52 -9.91
CA VAL A 297 -2.97 24.12 -8.87
C VAL A 297 -2.23 23.07 -8.02
N SER A 298 -2.82 21.94 -7.73
CA SER A 298 -2.15 20.82 -7.07
C SER A 298 -1.01 20.21 -7.89
N GLY A 299 -1.08 20.25 -9.22
CA GLY A 299 -0.02 19.80 -10.11
C GLY A 299 0.97 20.90 -10.51
N ALA A 300 0.57 22.18 -10.39
CA ALA A 300 1.41 23.32 -10.73
C ALA A 300 2.18 23.89 -9.51
N VAL A 301 1.75 23.58 -8.29
CA VAL A 301 2.40 23.98 -7.04
C VAL A 301 3.30 22.88 -6.48
N ASN A 302 3.22 21.69 -7.04
CA ASN A 302 4.08 20.56 -6.77
C ASN A 302 5.11 20.46 -7.90
#